data_8ea08358fd693440a98baf9e3cbe4548
#
_entry.id   8ea08358fd693440a98baf9e3cbe4548
#
_cell.length_a   1.000
_cell.length_b   1.000
_cell.length_c   1.000
_cell.angle_alpha   90.00
_cell.angle_beta   90.00
_cell.angle_gamma   90.00
#
_symmetry.space_group_name_H-M   'P 1'
#
loop_
_entity.id
_entity.type
_entity.pdbx_description
1 polymer ?
#
loop_
_entity_poly.entity_id
_entity_poly.type
_entity_poly.pdbx_seq_one_letter_code
_entity_poly.pdbx_strand_id
1 'polypeptide(L)' 'MTEGLMLAILIALALSILAFKMKSLPIMFISSLGWLIAALQVYDQTQETLPMALMMMFSFGQFFLIKRE' A
#
# COMPACT_ATOMS: atom_id res chain seq x y z
N MET A 1 11.56 13.74 3.40
CA MET A 1 10.27 13.05 3.55
C MET A 1 9.45 13.73 4.62
N THR A 2 8.19 13.92 4.35
CA THR A 2 7.29 14.54 5.31
C THR A 2 6.71 13.50 6.27
N GLU A 3 6.29 13.99 7.45
CA GLU A 3 5.68 13.10 8.43
C GLU A 3 4.39 12.50 7.90
N GLY A 4 3.66 13.23 7.06
CA GLY A 4 2.43 12.72 6.48
C GLY A 4 2.66 11.48 5.62
N LEU A 5 3.75 11.46 4.86
CA LEU A 5 4.08 10.31 4.03
C LEU A 5 4.44 9.10 4.91
N MET A 6 5.21 9.32 5.97
CA MET A 6 5.56 8.24 6.87
C MET A 6 4.32 7.65 7.54
N LEU A 7 3.39 8.51 7.96
CA LEU A 7 2.13 8.05 8.55
C LEU A 7 1.31 7.24 7.55
N ALA A 8 1.25 7.70 6.30
CA ALA A 8 0.50 6.98 5.28
C ALA A 8 1.08 5.58 5.05
N ILE A 9 2.41 5.47 5.01
CA ILE A 9 3.08 4.19 4.83
C ILE A 9 2.82 3.27 6.03
N LEU A 10 2.92 3.82 7.24
CA LEU A 10 2.67 3.04 8.45
C LEU A 10 1.24 2.52 8.51
N ILE A 11 0.28 3.37 8.18
CA ILE A 11 -1.12 2.97 8.17
C ILE A 11 -1.36 1.89 7.11
N ALA A 12 -0.78 2.05 5.92
CA ALA A 12 -0.91 1.06 4.86
C ALA A 12 -0.30 -0.28 5.28
N LEU A 13 0.86 -0.26 5.94
CA LEU A 13 1.49 -1.47 6.44
C LEU A 13 0.62 -2.17 7.48
N ALA A 14 0.07 -1.38 8.42
CA ALA A 14 -0.78 -1.94 9.46
C ALA A 14 -2.04 -2.58 8.86
N LEU A 15 -2.65 -1.90 7.89
CA LEU A 15 -3.83 -2.44 7.22
C LEU A 15 -3.48 -3.70 6.42
N SER A 16 -2.30 -3.73 5.80
CA SER A 16 -1.87 -4.92 5.06
C SER A 16 -1.70 -6.11 6.00
N ILE A 17 -1.05 -5.91 7.13
CA ILE A 17 -0.85 -6.97 8.10
C ILE A 17 -2.21 -7.48 8.61
N LEU A 18 -3.10 -6.55 8.92
CA LEU A 18 -4.42 -6.91 9.41
C LEU A 18 -5.20 -7.70 8.35
N ALA A 19 -5.11 -7.26 7.09
CA ALA A 19 -5.81 -7.92 5.99
C ALA A 19 -5.31 -9.35 5.79
N PHE A 20 -4.01 -9.55 5.85
CA PHE A 20 -3.44 -10.90 5.73
C PHE A 20 -3.85 -11.78 6.92
N LYS A 21 -3.88 -11.21 8.10
CA LYS A 21 -4.21 -11.95 9.30
C LYS A 21 -5.68 -12.38 9.32
N MET A 22 -6.57 -11.49 8.89
CA MET A 22 -8.00 -11.77 8.88
C MET A 22 -8.49 -12.35 7.56
N LYS A 23 -7.67 -12.30 6.52
CA LYS A 23 -8.02 -12.77 5.18
C LYS A 23 -9.33 -12.16 4.69
N SER A 24 -9.51 -10.87 4.93
CA SER A 24 -10.72 -10.15 4.56
C SER A 24 -10.48 -9.34 3.29
N LEU A 25 -11.31 -9.56 2.29
CA LEU A 25 -11.19 -8.82 1.02
C LEU A 25 -11.48 -7.32 1.19
N PRO A 26 -12.50 -6.91 1.95
CA PRO A 26 -12.73 -5.47 2.15
C PRO A 26 -11.55 -4.76 2.79
N ILE A 27 -10.93 -5.37 3.79
CA ILE A 27 -9.76 -4.78 4.45
C ILE A 27 -8.59 -4.73 3.48
N MET A 28 -8.42 -5.76 2.66
CA MET A 28 -7.39 -5.78 1.63
C MET A 28 -7.59 -4.65 0.63
N PHE A 29 -8.84 -4.40 0.24
CA PHE A 29 -9.16 -3.33 -0.69
C PHE A 29 -8.79 -1.96 -0.10
N ILE A 30 -9.13 -1.74 1.17
CA ILE A 30 -8.79 -0.49 1.86
C ILE A 30 -7.27 -0.34 1.95
N SER A 31 -6.56 -1.41 2.27
CA SER A 31 -5.11 -1.41 2.32
C SER A 31 -4.50 -1.04 0.96
N SER A 32 -5.05 -1.61 -0.10
CA SER A 32 -4.60 -1.31 -1.46
C SER A 32 -4.77 0.16 -1.78
N LEU A 33 -5.91 0.76 -1.41
CA LEU A 33 -6.13 2.18 -1.62
C LEU A 33 -5.11 3.01 -0.84
N GLY A 34 -4.80 2.60 0.40
CA GLY A 34 -3.78 3.27 1.19
C GLY A 34 -2.42 3.25 0.52
N TRP A 35 -2.04 2.11 -0.04
CA TRP A 35 -0.78 2.00 -0.77
C TRP A 35 -0.76 2.88 -2.00
N LEU A 36 -1.88 2.98 -2.73
CA LEU A 36 -1.96 3.83 -3.90
C LEU A 36 -1.80 5.31 -3.53
N ILE A 37 -2.44 5.73 -2.44
CA ILE A 37 -2.31 7.11 -1.97
C ILE A 37 -0.87 7.39 -1.58
N ALA A 38 -0.23 6.46 -0.86
CA ALA A 38 1.17 6.62 -0.48
C ALA A 38 2.07 6.69 -1.71
N ALA A 39 1.80 5.89 -2.72
CA ALA A 39 2.57 5.91 -3.96
C ALA A 39 2.48 7.26 -4.65
N LEU A 40 1.28 7.83 -4.70
CA LEU A 40 1.09 9.14 -5.30
C LEU A 40 1.85 10.23 -4.54
N GLN A 41 1.84 10.16 -3.21
CA GLN A 41 2.57 11.11 -2.39
C GLN A 41 4.08 10.99 -2.60
N VAL A 42 4.58 9.77 -2.70
CA VAL A 42 6.01 9.55 -2.97
C VAL A 42 6.38 10.16 -4.31
N TYR A 43 5.55 9.95 -5.34
CA TYR A 43 5.82 10.51 -6.66
C TYR A 43 5.82 12.04 -6.61
N ASP A 44 4.88 12.62 -5.89
CA ASP A 44 4.77 14.07 -5.79
C ASP A 44 6.00 14.69 -5.11
N GLN A 45 6.56 14.00 -4.11
CA GLN A 45 7.69 14.53 -3.36
C GLN A 45 9.03 14.27 -4.03
N THR A 46 9.23 13.09 -4.59
CA THR A 46 10.51 12.70 -5.18
C THR A 46 10.55 12.87 -6.69
N GLN A 47 9.38 12.92 -7.33
CA GLN A 47 9.26 12.98 -8.78
C GLN A 47 9.93 11.81 -9.49
N GLU A 48 10.12 10.71 -8.77
CA GLU A 48 10.68 9.49 -9.33
C GLU A 48 9.58 8.44 -9.50
N THR A 49 9.57 7.78 -10.65
CA THR A 49 8.57 6.76 -10.94
C THR A 49 8.91 5.40 -10.35
N LEU A 50 10.18 5.16 -10.06
CA LEU A 50 10.61 3.84 -9.58
C LEU A 50 10.00 3.48 -8.22
N PRO A 51 10.10 4.32 -7.18
CA PRO A 51 9.45 4.00 -5.91
C PRO A 51 7.94 3.89 -6.03
N MET A 52 7.33 4.75 -6.84
CA MET A 52 5.89 4.70 -7.06
C MET A 52 5.49 3.37 -7.69
N ALA A 53 6.24 2.94 -8.71
CA ALA A 53 5.95 1.68 -9.38
C ALA A 53 6.08 0.50 -8.43
N LEU A 54 7.11 0.51 -7.58
CA LEU A 54 7.30 -0.55 -6.60
C LEU A 54 6.13 -0.63 -5.61
N MET A 55 5.66 0.52 -5.14
CA MET A 55 4.55 0.56 -4.20
C MET A 55 3.24 0.10 -4.86
N MET A 56 3.04 0.47 -6.12
CA MET A 56 1.86 0.01 -6.85
C MET A 56 1.90 -1.51 -7.07
N MET A 57 3.08 -2.04 -7.41
CA MET A 57 3.25 -3.48 -7.56
C MET A 57 2.97 -4.20 -6.24
N PHE A 58 3.43 -3.64 -5.14
CA PHE A 58 3.17 -4.18 -3.82
C PHE A 58 1.68 -4.22 -3.52
N SER A 59 0.98 -3.13 -3.86
CA SER A 59 -0.45 -3.03 -3.66
C SER A 59 -1.21 -4.14 -4.40
N PHE A 60 -0.90 -4.33 -5.67
CA PHE A 60 -1.56 -5.36 -6.46
C PHE A 60 -1.10 -6.77 -6.06
N GLY A 61 0.15 -6.91 -5.64
CA GLY A 61 0.67 -8.19 -5.19
C GLY A 61 -0.06 -8.75 -3.98
N GLN A 62 -0.58 -7.87 -3.12
CA GLN A 62 -1.35 -8.30 -1.97
C GLN A 62 -2.59 -9.09 -2.39
N PHE A 63 -3.31 -8.60 -3.40
CA PHE A 63 -4.48 -9.30 -3.90
C PHE A 63 -4.12 -10.67 -4.46
N PHE A 64 -3.01 -10.74 -5.15
CA PHE A 64 -2.56 -11.99 -5.72
C PHE A 64 -2.23 -13.02 -4.63
N LEU A 65 -1.56 -12.57 -3.59
CA LEU A 65 -1.19 -13.45 -2.49
C LEU A 65 -2.41 -13.98 -1.74
N ILE A 66 -3.37 -13.10 -1.47
CA ILE A 66 -4.57 -13.51 -0.75
C ILE A 66 -5.42 -14.47 -1.59
N LYS A 67 -5.51 -14.20 -2.88
CA LYS A 67 -6.32 -15.04 -3.77
C LYS A 67 -5.71 -16.44 -3.93
N ARG A 68 -4.39 -16.53 -3.73
CA ARG A 68 -3.70 -17.79 -3.90
C ARG A 68 -3.99 -18.77 -2.77
N GLU A 69 -4.36 -18.29 -1.61
CA GLU A 69 -4.71 -19.12 -0.48
C GLU A 69 -6.19 -19.45 -0.47
#